data_bb6b622a2ea1da9adb07cc77ad245e65
#
_entry.id   bb6b622a2ea1da9adb07cc77ad245e65
#
_cell.length_a   1.000
_cell.length_b   1.000
_cell.length_c   1.000
_cell.angle_alpha   90.00
_cell.angle_beta   90.00
_cell.angle_gamma   90.00
#
_symmetry.space_group_name_H-M   'P 1'
#
loop_
_entity.id
_entity.type
_entity.pdbx_description
1 polymer ?
#
loop_
_entity_poly.entity_id
_entity_poly.type
_entity_poly.pdbx_seq_one_letter_code
_entity_poly.pdbx_strand_id
1 'polypeptide(L)'
;PSDKTLIASTINFSYKPIGNQTFTIDLNPRSFVEEIAPARTFGFKDQFQDLRELGLIKGGNLDNALVCDHNKWINPPLRFNDEPIRHKILDLIGDLALVGLPRAQIIVYKGSHALNALLASSLKN
;
A
#
# COMPACT_ATOMS: atom_id res chain seq x y z
N PRO A 1 -9.64 -20.02 -10.03
CA PRO A 1 -10.30 -18.99 -10.83
C PRO A 1 -11.62 -18.55 -10.22
N SER A 2 -11.92 -17.27 -10.36
CA SER A 2 -13.11 -16.64 -9.81
C SER A 2 -13.68 -15.69 -10.85
N ASP A 3 -14.95 -15.39 -10.77
CA ASP A 3 -15.55 -14.36 -11.61
C ASP A 3 -15.17 -12.96 -11.15
N LYS A 4 -14.53 -12.86 -10.00
CA LYS A 4 -14.17 -11.59 -9.36
C LYS A 4 -12.69 -11.56 -9.04
N THR A 5 -12.16 -10.36 -8.88
CA THR A 5 -10.83 -10.16 -8.33
C THR A 5 -10.99 -9.83 -6.84
N LEU A 6 -10.61 -10.75 -5.99
CA LEU A 6 -10.65 -10.57 -4.54
C LEU A 6 -9.23 -10.46 -4.02
N ILE A 7 -8.95 -9.41 -3.25
CA ILE A 7 -7.62 -9.17 -2.68
C ILE A 7 -7.73 -9.12 -1.17
N ALA A 8 -6.93 -9.94 -0.50
CA ALA A 8 -6.76 -9.88 0.95
C ALA A 8 -5.28 -9.66 1.22
N SER A 9 -4.94 -8.60 1.93
CA SER A 9 -3.56 -8.25 2.22
C SER A 9 -3.37 -7.94 3.70
N THR A 10 -2.22 -8.34 4.23
CA THR A 10 -1.85 -8.10 5.61
C THR A 10 -0.44 -7.51 5.66
N ILE A 11 -0.26 -6.51 6.50
CA ILE A 11 1.05 -5.96 6.84
C ILE A 11 1.24 -6.02 8.35
N ASN A 12 2.51 -6.07 8.76
CA ASN A 12 2.87 -6.05 10.16
C ASN A 12 4.16 -5.25 10.34
N PHE A 13 4.06 -4.14 11.05
CA PHE A 13 5.19 -3.27 11.31
C PHE A 13 5.37 -3.10 12.82
N SER A 14 6.62 -2.94 13.25
CA SER A 14 6.94 -2.67 14.65
C SER A 14 6.59 -1.25 15.08
N TYR A 15 6.27 -0.37 14.14
CA TYR A 15 5.82 0.99 14.40
C TYR A 15 4.35 0.94 14.86
N LYS A 16 4.10 1.36 16.10
CA LYS A 16 2.77 1.25 16.72
C LYS A 16 1.62 1.87 15.91
N PRO A 17 1.81 3.05 15.25
CA PRO A 17 0.71 3.62 14.48
C PRO A 17 0.21 2.73 13.35
N ILE A 18 1.04 1.86 12.82
CA ILE A 18 0.66 0.93 11.76
C ILE A 18 0.32 -0.43 12.36
N GLY A 19 1.27 -1.04 13.07
CA GLY A 19 1.07 -2.35 13.68
C GLY A 19 0.70 -3.42 12.67
N ASN A 20 -0.31 -4.18 13.01
CA ASN A 20 -0.83 -5.27 12.19
C ASN A 20 -2.14 -4.81 11.54
N GLN A 21 -2.17 -4.75 10.22
CA GLN A 21 -3.35 -4.34 9.47
C GLN A 21 -3.67 -5.36 8.38
N THR A 22 -4.97 -5.64 8.23
CA THR A 22 -5.48 -6.53 7.19
C THR A 22 -6.66 -5.85 6.50
N PHE A 23 -6.71 -5.97 5.18
CA PHE A 23 -7.82 -5.44 4.40
C PHE A 23 -8.18 -6.41 3.28
N THR A 24 -9.48 -6.61 3.09
CA THR A 24 -10.01 -7.46 2.03
C THR A 24 -10.96 -6.66 1.16
N ILE A 25 -10.82 -6.77 -0.15
CA ILE A 25 -11.64 -6.02 -1.09
C ILE A 25 -12.08 -6.89 -2.25
N ASP A 26 -13.35 -6.75 -2.63
CA ASP A 26 -13.85 -7.19 -3.93
C ASP A 26 -13.59 -6.05 -4.90
N LEU A 27 -12.58 -6.22 -5.75
CA LEU A 27 -12.07 -5.14 -6.59
C LEU A 27 -12.96 -4.93 -7.81
N ASN A 28 -13.47 -3.72 -7.93
CA ASN A 28 -14.20 -3.22 -9.09
C ASN A 28 -13.94 -1.73 -9.20
N PRO A 29 -14.33 -1.05 -10.30
CA PRO A 29 -14.04 0.38 -10.44
C PRO A 29 -14.53 1.24 -9.28
N ARG A 30 -15.70 0.92 -8.74
CA ARG A 30 -16.26 1.69 -7.64
C ARG A 30 -15.49 1.51 -6.34
N SER A 31 -15.21 0.25 -5.96
CA SER A 31 -14.48 -0.02 -4.73
C SER A 31 -13.05 0.52 -4.81
N PHE A 32 -12.43 0.47 -5.98
CA PHE A 32 -11.11 1.06 -6.17
C PHE A 32 -11.12 2.56 -5.90
N VAL A 33 -12.05 3.29 -6.51
CA VAL A 33 -12.12 4.75 -6.38
C VAL A 33 -12.45 5.16 -4.94
N GLU A 34 -13.37 4.46 -4.30
CA GLU A 34 -13.88 4.85 -2.98
C GLU A 34 -12.95 4.39 -1.84
N GLU A 35 -12.35 3.22 -1.96
CA GLU A 35 -11.70 2.56 -0.83
C GLU A 35 -10.18 2.48 -0.94
N ILE A 36 -9.61 2.57 -2.14
CA ILE A 36 -8.18 2.34 -2.37
C ILE A 36 -7.47 3.59 -2.88
N ALA A 37 -7.99 4.20 -3.94
CA ALA A 37 -7.30 5.31 -4.62
C ALA A 37 -6.95 6.48 -3.69
N PRO A 38 -7.78 6.85 -2.70
CA PRO A 38 -7.44 7.96 -1.81
C PRO A 38 -6.33 7.65 -0.80
N ALA A 39 -5.93 6.38 -0.64
CA ALA A 39 -4.93 6.00 0.35
C ALA A 39 -3.54 6.48 -0.05
N ARG A 40 -2.91 7.25 0.84
CA ARG A 40 -1.58 7.81 0.60
C ARG A 40 -0.49 6.81 0.97
N THR A 41 0.68 6.95 0.35
CA THR A 41 1.87 6.22 0.78
C THR A 41 2.25 6.63 2.20
N PHE A 42 3.07 5.81 2.82
CA PHE A 42 3.51 6.06 4.19
C PHE A 42 5.01 5.81 4.32
N GLY A 43 5.59 6.43 5.32
CA GLY A 43 7.00 6.27 5.59
C GLY A 43 7.29 6.53 7.07
N PHE A 44 8.55 6.34 7.44
CA PHE A 44 9.00 6.46 8.81
C PHE A 44 9.91 7.68 8.94
N LYS A 45 9.71 8.42 10.03
CA LYS A 45 10.40 9.69 10.26
C LYS A 45 11.91 9.58 10.09
N ASP A 46 12.52 8.53 10.66
CA ASP A 46 13.95 8.30 10.58
C ASP A 46 14.42 8.08 9.14
N GLN A 47 13.71 7.24 8.38
CA GLN A 47 14.00 6.96 6.98
C GLN A 47 13.72 8.17 6.09
N PHE A 48 12.66 8.89 6.36
CA PHE A 48 12.28 10.08 5.59
C PHE A 48 13.35 11.17 5.71
N GLN A 49 13.90 11.35 6.91
CA GLN A 49 14.94 12.33 7.15
C GLN A 49 16.21 11.99 6.37
N ASP A 50 16.61 10.72 6.39
CA ASP A 50 17.77 10.24 5.63
C ASP A 50 17.62 10.49 4.13
N LEU A 51 16.44 10.17 3.58
CA LEU A 51 16.15 10.40 2.15
C LEU A 51 16.20 11.88 1.79
N ARG A 52 15.78 12.74 2.70
CA ARG A 52 15.80 14.17 2.53
C ARG A 52 17.23 14.72 2.51
N GLU A 53 18.08 14.24 3.42
CA GLU A 53 19.49 14.61 3.49
C GLU A 53 20.24 14.18 2.24
N LEU A 54 19.85 13.04 1.64
CA LEU A 54 20.43 12.55 0.40
C LEU A 54 19.87 13.26 -0.85
N GLY A 55 18.91 14.16 -0.69
CA GLY A 55 18.29 14.87 -1.80
C GLY A 55 17.33 14.02 -2.63
N LEU A 56 16.98 12.83 -2.15
CA LEU A 56 16.09 11.93 -2.86
C LEU A 56 14.61 12.33 -2.74
N ILE A 57 14.28 13.08 -1.69
CA ILE A 57 12.94 13.64 -1.51
C ILE A 57 13.10 15.17 -1.46
N LYS A 58 12.55 15.84 -2.45
CA LYS A 58 12.61 17.29 -2.53
C LYS A 58 11.40 17.92 -1.86
N GLY A 59 11.65 18.99 -1.10
CA GLY A 59 10.62 19.89 -0.62
C GLY A 59 9.86 19.46 0.63
N GLY A 60 10.06 18.24 1.13
CA GLY A 60 9.43 17.80 2.38
C GLY A 60 7.92 17.98 2.42
N ASN A 61 7.24 17.77 1.30
CA ASN A 61 5.80 17.92 1.24
C ASN A 61 5.13 16.71 1.87
N LEU A 62 4.51 16.91 3.03
CA LEU A 62 3.82 15.87 3.79
C LEU A 62 2.37 15.67 3.35
N ASP A 63 1.88 16.43 2.34
CA ASP A 63 0.48 16.34 1.90
C ASP A 63 0.19 15.03 1.19
N ASN A 64 1.19 14.45 0.53
CA ASN A 64 1.02 13.26 -0.31
C ASN A 64 1.49 11.98 0.37
N ALA A 65 1.96 12.08 1.61
CA ALA A 65 2.48 10.92 2.32
C ALA A 65 2.16 11.02 3.81
N LEU A 66 1.94 9.87 4.43
CA LEU A 66 1.81 9.76 5.88
C LEU A 66 3.18 9.43 6.46
N VAL A 67 3.54 10.12 7.52
CA VAL A 67 4.81 9.88 8.22
C VAL A 67 4.52 9.56 9.68
N CYS A 68 5.13 8.51 10.20
CA CYS A 68 5.03 8.17 11.61
C CYS A 68 6.41 7.98 12.24
N ASP A 69 6.46 8.15 13.56
CA ASP A 69 7.54 7.62 14.38
C ASP A 69 7.07 6.31 15.02
N HIS A 70 7.83 5.78 15.98
CA HIS A 70 7.49 4.50 16.60
C HIS A 70 6.17 4.52 17.39
N ASN A 71 5.67 5.71 17.77
CA ASN A 71 4.55 5.84 18.70
C ASN A 71 3.34 6.55 18.13
N LYS A 72 3.53 7.44 17.15
CA LYS A 72 2.43 8.29 16.65
C LYS A 72 2.63 8.70 15.21
N TRP A 73 1.54 9.12 14.58
CA TRP A 73 1.57 9.79 13.29
C TRP A 73 2.07 11.22 13.47
N ILE A 74 2.94 11.65 12.55
CA ILE A 74 3.49 13.01 12.57
C ILE A 74 2.52 14.00 11.93
N ASN A 75 1.81 13.59 10.89
CA ASN A 75 0.96 14.46 10.09
C ASN A 75 -0.49 13.96 9.94
N PRO A 76 -1.19 13.66 11.05
CA PRO A 76 -2.61 13.33 10.96
C PRO A 76 -3.43 14.53 10.46
N PRO A 77 -4.71 14.35 10.09
CA PRO A 77 -5.46 13.10 10.22
C PRO A 77 -5.25 12.15 9.05
N LEU A 78 -5.55 10.88 9.26
CA LEU A 78 -5.59 9.88 8.21
C LEU A 78 -6.91 9.97 7.46
N ARG A 79 -6.88 9.63 6.17
CA ARG A 79 -8.11 9.51 5.37
C ARG A 79 -8.88 8.25 5.73
N PHE A 80 -8.16 7.19 6.13
CA PHE A 80 -8.70 5.94 6.63
C PHE A 80 -7.84 5.51 7.81
N ASN A 81 -8.45 4.86 8.83
CA ASN A 81 -7.69 4.34 9.97
C ASN A 81 -6.62 3.32 9.54
N ASP A 82 -6.87 2.60 8.46
CA ASP A 82 -6.00 1.59 7.89
C ASP A 82 -5.42 2.02 6.54
N GLU A 83 -5.12 3.29 6.40
CA GLU A 83 -4.60 3.85 5.16
C GLU A 83 -3.33 3.12 4.67
N PRO A 84 -2.37 2.73 5.53
CA PRO A 84 -1.19 2.01 5.07
C PRO A 84 -1.49 0.71 4.32
N ILE A 85 -2.36 -0.15 4.83
CA ILE A 85 -2.67 -1.41 4.13
C ILE A 85 -3.41 -1.15 2.82
N ARG A 86 -4.27 -0.13 2.78
CA ARG A 86 -4.98 0.23 1.56
C ARG A 86 -4.00 0.71 0.48
N HIS A 87 -2.98 1.47 0.87
CA HIS A 87 -1.96 1.91 -0.09
C HIS A 87 -1.12 0.73 -0.60
N LYS A 88 -0.83 -0.25 0.26
CA LYS A 88 -0.14 -1.48 -0.16
C LYS A 88 -0.95 -2.23 -1.22
N ILE A 89 -2.25 -2.24 -1.10
CA ILE A 89 -3.14 -2.83 -2.12
C ILE A 89 -3.12 -1.99 -3.40
N LEU A 90 -3.09 -0.67 -3.29
CA LEU A 90 -2.92 0.22 -4.45
C LEU A 90 -1.64 -0.11 -5.22
N ASP A 91 -0.52 -0.30 -4.51
CA ASP A 91 0.75 -0.68 -5.13
C ASP A 91 0.65 -2.02 -5.85
N LEU A 92 0.00 -3.01 -5.23
CA LEU A 92 -0.22 -4.32 -5.85
C LEU A 92 -1.02 -4.20 -7.14
N ILE A 93 -2.12 -3.45 -7.10
CA ILE A 93 -2.97 -3.25 -8.27
C ILE A 93 -2.18 -2.58 -9.40
N GLY A 94 -1.40 -1.55 -9.07
CA GLY A 94 -0.58 -0.85 -10.05
C GLY A 94 0.47 -1.77 -10.69
N ASP A 95 1.13 -2.57 -9.89
CA ASP A 95 2.16 -3.49 -10.38
C ASP A 95 1.55 -4.61 -11.24
N LEU A 96 0.38 -5.13 -10.85
CA LEU A 96 -0.30 -6.18 -11.61
C LEU A 96 -0.97 -5.66 -12.89
N ALA A 97 -1.30 -4.38 -12.94
CA ALA A 97 -1.96 -3.79 -14.12
C ALA A 97 -1.12 -3.92 -15.37
N LEU A 98 0.21 -4.03 -15.24
CA LEU A 98 1.12 -4.19 -16.37
C LEU A 98 0.90 -5.49 -17.13
N VAL A 99 0.38 -6.52 -16.46
CA VAL A 99 0.11 -7.83 -17.07
C VAL A 99 -1.37 -8.18 -17.08
N GLY A 100 -2.22 -7.29 -16.57
CA GLY A 100 -3.66 -7.50 -16.44
C GLY A 100 -4.02 -8.09 -15.09
N LEU A 101 -5.11 -7.58 -14.51
CA LEU A 101 -5.59 -8.06 -13.21
C LEU A 101 -6.30 -9.40 -13.39
N PRO A 102 -5.89 -10.45 -12.64
CA PRO A 102 -6.53 -11.76 -12.77
C PRO A 102 -7.89 -11.76 -12.07
N ARG A 103 -8.81 -12.56 -12.59
CA ARG A 103 -10.06 -12.88 -11.89
C ARG A 103 -9.77 -14.03 -10.94
N ALA A 104 -9.26 -13.68 -9.77
CA ALA A 104 -8.76 -14.67 -8.81
C ALA A 104 -8.81 -14.09 -7.41
N GLN A 105 -8.68 -14.98 -6.45
CA GLN A 105 -8.46 -14.61 -5.07
C GLN A 105 -6.97 -14.45 -4.84
N ILE A 106 -6.55 -13.26 -4.41
CA ILE A 106 -5.14 -12.94 -4.18
C ILE A 106 -4.97 -12.67 -2.69
N ILE A 107 -4.09 -13.44 -2.07
CA ILE A 107 -3.77 -13.28 -0.64
C ILE A 107 -2.31 -12.89 -0.54
N VAL A 108 -2.04 -11.75 0.11
CA VAL A 108 -0.69 -11.19 0.21
C VAL A 108 -0.36 -10.92 1.67
N TYR A 109 0.81 -11.37 2.08
CA TYR A 109 1.35 -11.09 3.40
C TYR A 109 2.68 -10.36 3.26
N LYS A 110 2.77 -9.16 3.86
CA LYS A 110 3.95 -8.29 3.77
C LYS A 110 4.37 -8.02 2.31
N GLY A 111 3.40 -7.60 1.49
CA GLY A 111 3.65 -7.31 0.08
C GLY A 111 4.67 -6.21 -0.13
N SER A 112 5.34 -6.26 -1.28
CA SER A 112 6.30 -5.27 -1.72
C SER A 112 6.28 -5.19 -3.25
N HIS A 113 6.85 -4.13 -3.82
CA HIS A 113 6.99 -4.03 -5.26
C HIS A 113 7.76 -5.22 -5.85
N ALA A 114 8.78 -5.73 -5.13
CA ALA A 114 9.54 -6.89 -5.57
C ALA A 114 8.68 -8.15 -5.63
N LEU A 115 7.90 -8.41 -4.59
CA LEU A 115 6.96 -9.55 -4.57
C LEU A 115 5.86 -9.39 -5.60
N ASN A 116 5.35 -8.18 -5.78
CA ASN A 116 4.33 -7.88 -6.77
C ASN A 116 4.85 -8.15 -8.20
N ALA A 117 6.09 -7.78 -8.46
CA ALA A 117 6.73 -8.03 -9.75
C ALA A 117 6.91 -9.53 -10.01
N LEU A 118 7.27 -10.31 -8.98
CA LEU A 118 7.37 -11.77 -9.10
C LEU A 118 6.01 -12.39 -9.42
N LEU A 119 4.96 -11.94 -8.73
CA LEU A 119 3.60 -12.41 -9.00
C LEU A 119 3.18 -12.06 -10.43
N ALA A 120 3.40 -10.82 -10.86
CA ALA A 120 3.08 -10.38 -12.21
C ALA A 120 3.81 -11.23 -13.27
N SER A 121 5.09 -11.52 -13.02
CA SER A 121 5.89 -12.37 -13.90
C SER A 121 5.29 -13.77 -14.02
N SER A 122 4.81 -14.35 -12.91
CA SER A 122 4.20 -15.68 -12.92
C SER A 122 2.86 -15.70 -13.65
N LEU A 123 2.14 -14.59 -13.67
CA LEU A 123 0.85 -14.49 -14.35
C LEU A 123 0.98 -14.35 -15.88
N LYS A 124 2.15 -13.98 -16.36
CA LYS A 124 2.43 -13.88 -17.78
C LYS A 124 2.44 -15.22 -18.51
N ASN A 125 2.67 -16.28 -17.77
CA ASN A 125 2.80 -17.63 -18.35
C ASN A 125 1.46 -18.37 -18.31
#